data_9fea99bc8428ce9cba826a0ccb91450f
#
_entry.id   9fea99bc8428ce9cba826a0ccb91450f
#
_cell.length_a   1.000
_cell.length_b   1.000
_cell.length_c   1.000
_cell.angle_alpha   90.00
_cell.angle_beta   90.00
_cell.angle_gamma   90.00
#
_symmetry.space_group_name_H-M   'P 1'
#
loop_
_entity.id
_entity.type
_entity.pdbx_description
1 polymer ?
#
loop_
_entity_poly.entity_id
_entity_poly.type
_entity_poly.pdbx_seq_one_letter_code
_entity_poly.pdbx_strand_id
1 'polypeptide(L)'
;MHLGNLFTALLAWLSARADGGECVLRIEDLDPDRSRAEYAEAIRDDLRWLGLDWDREMPLQSTQTPVYAEQFERLRKRGLIYPCFCTRNELHAASAPHASD
;
A
#
# COMPACT_ATOMS: atom_id res chain seq x y z
N MET A 1 -10.13 -10.51 0.82
CA MET A 1 -10.13 -9.03 0.53
C MET A 1 -11.54 -8.49 0.62
N HIS A 2 -11.67 -7.23 0.94
CA HIS A 2 -12.97 -6.57 0.88
C HIS A 2 -13.31 -6.19 -0.58
N LEU A 3 -14.60 -6.10 -0.88
CA LEU A 3 -15.09 -5.90 -2.25
C LEU A 3 -14.52 -4.65 -2.92
N GLY A 4 -14.39 -3.55 -2.16
CA GLY A 4 -13.78 -2.32 -2.68
C GLY A 4 -12.33 -2.47 -3.11
N ASN A 5 -11.56 -3.30 -2.42
CA ASN A 5 -10.18 -3.59 -2.80
C ASN A 5 -10.10 -4.41 -4.09
N LEU A 6 -10.98 -5.39 -4.25
CA LEU A 6 -11.10 -6.18 -5.48
C LEU A 6 -11.51 -5.30 -6.67
N PHE A 7 -12.44 -4.38 -6.46
CA PHE A 7 -12.86 -3.42 -7.49
C PHE A 7 -11.69 -2.52 -7.93
N THR A 8 -10.94 -1.99 -6.98
CA THR A 8 -9.76 -1.16 -7.28
C THR A 8 -8.69 -1.95 -8.03
N ALA A 9 -8.42 -3.19 -7.61
CA ALA A 9 -7.49 -4.07 -8.30
C ALA A 9 -7.96 -4.38 -9.74
N LEU A 10 -9.24 -4.62 -9.93
CA LEU A 10 -9.82 -4.85 -11.26
C LEU A 10 -9.62 -3.64 -12.19
N LEU A 11 -9.88 -2.43 -11.70
CA LEU A 11 -9.69 -1.21 -12.50
C LEU A 11 -8.22 -1.00 -12.87
N ALA A 12 -7.31 -1.21 -11.93
CA ALA A 12 -5.87 -1.12 -12.19
C ALA A 12 -5.42 -2.13 -13.24
N TRP A 13 -5.89 -3.37 -13.12
CA TRP A 13 -5.59 -4.45 -14.07
C TRP A 13 -6.13 -4.16 -15.46
N LEU A 14 -7.39 -3.73 -15.57
CA LEU A 14 -8.02 -3.37 -16.85
C LEU A 14 -7.27 -2.22 -17.53
N SER A 15 -6.90 -1.19 -16.79
CA SER A 15 -6.13 -0.05 -17.31
C SER A 15 -4.77 -0.50 -17.84
N ALA A 16 -4.02 -1.27 -17.05
CA ALA A 16 -2.71 -1.76 -17.46
C ALA A 16 -2.79 -2.67 -18.70
N ARG A 17 -3.75 -3.59 -18.74
CA ARG A 17 -3.92 -4.50 -19.88
C ARG A 17 -4.40 -3.78 -21.15
N ALA A 18 -5.26 -2.78 -21.02
CA ALA A 18 -5.72 -1.98 -22.16
C ALA A 18 -4.56 -1.22 -22.83
N ASP A 19 -3.61 -0.74 -22.03
CA ASP A 19 -2.44 0.00 -22.54
C ASP A 19 -1.25 -0.91 -22.88
N GLY A 20 -1.39 -2.23 -22.77
CA GLY A 20 -0.29 -3.17 -22.96
C GLY A 20 0.80 -3.06 -21.90
N GLY A 21 0.45 -2.53 -20.74
CA GLY A 21 1.35 -2.31 -19.62
C GLY A 21 1.55 -3.54 -18.73
N GLU A 22 2.44 -3.40 -17.77
CA GLU A 22 2.78 -4.41 -16.78
C GLU A 22 1.93 -4.27 -15.52
N CYS A 23 1.41 -5.40 -15.01
CA CYS A 23 0.76 -5.46 -13.71
C CYS A 23 1.75 -5.96 -12.67
N VAL A 24 1.94 -5.20 -11.61
CA VAL A 24 2.86 -5.53 -10.52
C VAL A 24 2.07 -5.68 -9.21
N LEU A 25 2.26 -6.82 -8.55
CA LEU A 25 1.70 -7.05 -7.22
C LEU A 25 2.71 -6.69 -6.15
N ARG A 26 2.29 -5.91 -5.16
CA ARG A 26 3.06 -5.63 -3.95
C ARG A 26 2.20 -5.87 -2.72
N ILE A 27 2.64 -6.76 -1.87
CA ILE A 27 2.00 -7.03 -0.57
C ILE A 27 2.55 -6.06 0.47
N GLU A 28 1.66 -5.32 1.10
CA GLU A 28 1.98 -4.30 2.10
C GLU A 28 1.70 -4.86 3.50
N ASP A 29 2.72 -5.42 4.10
CA ASP A 29 2.66 -6.18 5.36
C ASP A 29 3.48 -5.53 6.49
N LEU A 30 3.52 -4.19 6.54
CA LEU A 30 4.28 -3.45 7.57
C LEU A 30 3.63 -3.49 8.95
N ASP A 31 2.32 -3.73 9.03
CA ASP A 31 1.61 -3.86 10.30
C ASP A 31 1.56 -5.33 10.73
N PRO A 32 2.41 -5.76 11.69
CA PRO A 32 2.49 -7.17 12.07
C PRO A 32 1.22 -7.69 12.75
N ASP A 33 0.42 -6.82 13.34
CA ASP A 33 -0.81 -7.22 14.02
C ASP A 33 -1.94 -7.52 13.03
N ARG A 34 -1.90 -6.90 11.85
CA ARG A 34 -2.92 -7.01 10.80
C ARG A 34 -2.45 -7.78 9.57
N SER A 35 -1.16 -8.09 9.48
CA SER A 35 -0.54 -8.69 8.30
C SER A 35 0.09 -10.02 8.66
N ARG A 36 -0.58 -11.12 8.31
CA ARG A 36 -0.10 -12.49 8.46
C ARG A 36 0.19 -13.08 7.09
N ALA A 37 1.12 -14.03 7.02
CA ALA A 37 1.47 -14.72 5.78
C ALA A 37 0.25 -15.36 5.09
N GLU A 38 -0.68 -15.91 5.87
CA GLU A 38 -1.93 -16.49 5.39
C GLU A 38 -2.83 -15.46 4.69
N TYR A 39 -2.80 -14.18 5.10
CA TYR A 39 -3.57 -13.12 4.45
C TYR A 39 -2.96 -12.73 3.10
N ALA A 40 -1.64 -12.78 2.96
CA ALA A 40 -0.98 -12.55 1.68
C ALA A 40 -1.39 -13.63 0.66
N GLU A 41 -1.42 -14.90 1.06
CA GLU A 41 -1.92 -15.98 0.20
C GLU A 41 -3.40 -15.81 -0.13
N ALA A 42 -4.23 -15.45 0.84
CA ALA A 42 -5.64 -15.18 0.62
C ALA A 42 -5.87 -14.05 -0.41
N ILE A 43 -5.05 -12.99 -0.37
CA ILE A 43 -5.10 -11.91 -1.38
C ILE A 43 -4.77 -12.45 -2.76
N ARG A 44 -3.72 -13.26 -2.91
CA ARG A 44 -3.35 -13.87 -4.19
C ARG A 44 -4.47 -14.77 -4.71
N ASP A 45 -5.07 -15.56 -3.85
CA ASP A 45 -6.17 -16.46 -4.20
C ASP A 45 -7.42 -15.68 -4.62
N ASP A 46 -7.78 -14.60 -3.92
CA ASP A 46 -8.90 -13.74 -4.27
C ASP A 46 -8.69 -13.09 -5.65
N LEU A 47 -7.49 -12.60 -5.95
CA LEU A 47 -7.15 -12.03 -7.25
C LEU A 47 -7.24 -13.08 -8.37
N ARG A 48 -6.72 -14.27 -8.15
CA ARG A 48 -6.81 -15.40 -9.09
C ARG A 48 -8.27 -15.84 -9.32
N TRP A 49 -9.05 -15.88 -8.26
CA TRP A 49 -10.46 -16.21 -8.35
C TRP A 49 -11.22 -15.20 -9.23
N LEU A 50 -10.88 -13.92 -9.14
CA LEU A 50 -11.46 -12.88 -9.99
C LEU A 50 -10.93 -12.93 -11.45
N GLY A 51 -9.93 -13.79 -11.72
CA GLY A 51 -9.30 -13.91 -13.04
C GLY A 51 -8.22 -12.87 -13.30
N LEU A 52 -7.73 -12.20 -12.26
CA LEU A 52 -6.65 -11.23 -12.37
C LEU A 52 -5.30 -11.94 -12.19
N ASP A 53 -4.41 -11.73 -13.14
CA ASP A 53 -3.02 -12.15 -13.07
C ASP A 53 -2.10 -10.93 -12.86
N TRP A 54 -0.82 -11.19 -12.65
CA TRP A 54 0.20 -10.16 -12.59
C TRP A 54 1.49 -10.67 -13.21
N ASP A 55 2.26 -9.75 -13.77
CA ASP A 55 3.48 -10.07 -14.51
C ASP A 55 4.67 -10.24 -13.57
N ARG A 56 4.65 -9.51 -12.45
CA ARG A 56 5.75 -9.51 -11.49
C ARG A 56 5.22 -9.28 -10.08
N GLU A 57 5.88 -9.86 -9.11
CA GLU A 57 5.61 -9.63 -7.69
C GLU A 57 6.82 -8.97 -7.03
N MET A 58 6.58 -7.89 -6.32
CA MET A 58 7.61 -7.19 -5.55
C MET A 58 7.86 -7.91 -4.23
N PRO A 59 9.07 -7.80 -3.66
CA PRO A 59 9.31 -8.30 -2.31
C PRO A 59 8.31 -7.71 -1.30
N LEU A 60 7.99 -8.47 -0.26
CA LEU A 60 7.15 -8.01 0.84
C LEU A 60 7.73 -6.72 1.44
N GLN A 61 6.88 -5.74 1.75
CA GLN A 61 7.34 -4.49 2.36
C GLN A 61 8.11 -4.72 3.67
N SER A 62 7.70 -5.68 4.48
CA SER A 62 8.38 -6.04 5.73
C SER A 62 9.85 -6.44 5.54
N THR A 63 10.21 -6.94 4.37
CA THR A 63 11.59 -7.33 4.03
C THR A 63 12.44 -6.15 3.55
N GLN A 64 11.85 -4.99 3.35
CA GLN A 64 12.51 -3.80 2.80
C GLN A 64 12.90 -2.77 3.87
N THR A 65 12.85 -3.13 5.14
CA THR A 65 13.20 -2.26 6.27
C THR A 65 14.55 -1.56 6.11
N PRO A 66 15.64 -2.22 5.63
CA PRO A 66 16.92 -1.53 5.43
C PRO A 66 16.85 -0.40 4.39
N VAL A 67 16.07 -0.59 3.33
CA VAL A 67 15.86 0.42 2.29
C VAL A 67 15.11 1.63 2.85
N TYR A 68 14.05 1.39 3.62
CA TYR A 68 13.28 2.45 4.27
C TYR A 68 14.11 3.21 5.30
N ALA A 69 14.92 2.50 6.09
CA ALA A 69 15.81 3.12 7.06
C ALA A 69 16.85 4.04 6.39
N GLU A 70 17.43 3.63 5.27
CA GLU A 70 18.35 4.45 4.50
C GLU A 70 17.69 5.72 3.98
N GLN A 71 16.51 5.63 3.40
CA GLN A 71 15.78 6.80 2.89
C GLN A 71 15.33 7.72 4.03
N PHE A 72 14.90 7.16 5.16
CA PHE A 72 14.60 7.93 6.37
C PHE A 72 15.80 8.77 6.82
N GLU A 73 17.00 8.16 6.90
CA GLU A 73 18.22 8.86 7.29
C GLU A 73 18.59 9.98 6.30
N ARG A 74 18.40 9.76 5.01
CA ARG A 74 18.60 10.82 4.00
C ARG A 74 17.71 12.03 4.26
N LEU A 75 16.44 11.79 4.54
CA LEU A 75 15.47 12.85 4.85
C LEU A 75 15.81 13.55 6.18
N ARG A 76 16.21 12.77 7.19
CA ARG A 76 16.62 13.29 8.49
C ARG A 76 17.82 14.24 8.36
N LYS A 77 18.85 13.83 7.63
CA LYS A 77 20.05 14.66 7.38
C LYS A 77 19.74 15.96 6.65
N ARG A 78 18.69 15.97 5.85
CA ARG A 78 18.20 17.15 5.13
C ARG A 78 17.29 18.04 5.97
N GLY A 79 16.99 17.66 7.21
CA GLY A 79 16.09 18.42 8.09
C GLY A 79 14.62 18.41 7.67
N LEU A 80 14.22 17.39 6.90
CA LEU A 80 12.85 17.29 6.36
C LEU A 80 11.91 16.45 7.23
N ILE A 81 12.37 16.00 8.38
CA ILE A 81 11.62 15.17 9.31
C ILE A 81 11.53 15.83 10.66
N TYR A 82 10.38 15.73 11.29
CA TYR A 82 10.17 16.15 12.66
C TYR A 82 9.33 15.13 13.42
N PRO A 83 9.50 14.98 14.75
CA PRO A 83 8.66 14.10 15.55
C PRO A 83 7.22 14.63 15.62
N CYS A 84 6.26 13.72 15.44
CA CYS A 84 4.83 14.03 15.55
C CYS A 84 4.19 13.09 16.58
N PHE A 85 3.53 13.68 17.59
CA PHE A 85 2.88 12.96 18.69
C PHE A 85 1.35 12.99 18.58
N CYS A 86 0.83 13.48 17.46
CA CYS A 86 -0.61 13.53 17.21
C CYS A 86 -1.17 12.14 16.91
N THR A 87 -2.38 11.88 17.38
CA THR A 87 -3.15 10.72 16.95
C THR A 87 -3.62 10.90 15.50
N ARG A 88 -4.04 9.80 14.87
CA ARG A 88 -4.59 9.85 13.52
C ARG A 88 -5.84 10.76 13.45
N ASN A 89 -6.69 10.71 14.46
CA ASN A 89 -7.90 11.54 14.52
C ASN A 89 -7.57 13.04 14.61
N GLU A 90 -6.56 13.40 15.39
CA GLU A 90 -6.11 14.80 15.48
C GLU A 90 -5.55 15.30 14.15
N LEU A 91 -4.78 14.46 13.45
CA LEU A 91 -4.25 14.79 12.11
C LEU A 91 -5.38 14.94 11.09
N HIS A 92 -6.37 14.07 11.11
CA HIS A 92 -7.53 14.16 10.22
C HIS A 92 -8.36 15.41 10.50
N ALA A 93 -8.57 15.76 11.77
CA ALA A 93 -9.29 16.97 12.14
C ALA A 93 -8.57 18.24 11.65
N ALA A 94 -7.23 18.26 11.70
CA ALA A 94 -6.42 19.38 11.24
C ALA A 94 -6.37 19.49 9.71
N SER A 95 -6.47 18.37 8.98
CA SER A 95 -6.38 18.31 7.52
C SER A 95 -7.75 18.26 6.82
N ALA A 96 -8.84 18.12 7.57
CA ALA A 96 -10.16 18.14 6.99
C ALA A 96 -10.38 19.50 6.29
N PRO A 97 -10.79 19.51 5.02
CA PRO A 97 -11.20 20.76 4.38
C PRO A 97 -12.31 21.34 5.24
N HIS A 98 -12.13 22.58 5.68
CA HIS A 98 -13.20 23.29 6.34
C HIS A 98 -14.41 23.22 5.42
N ALA A 99 -15.49 22.55 5.88
CA ALA A 99 -16.73 22.63 5.18
C ALA A 99 -17.04 24.13 5.13
N SER A 100 -16.84 24.72 3.98
CA SER A 100 -17.33 26.06 3.74
C SER A 100 -18.83 25.98 3.79
N ASP A 101 -19.38 26.60 4.79
CA ASP A 101 -20.81 26.80 4.95
C ASP A 101 -21.47 27.38 3.70
#